data_a0307cd096272137dd3cfb2a0d85dd59
#
_entry.id   a0307cd096272137dd3cfb2a0d85dd59
#
_cell.length_a   1.000
_cell.length_b   1.000
_cell.length_c   1.000
_cell.angle_alpha   90.00
_cell.angle_beta   90.00
_cell.angle_gamma   90.00
#
_symmetry.space_group_name_H-M   'P 1'
#
loop_
_entity.id
_entity.type
_entity.pdbx_description
1 polymer ?
#
loop_
_entity_poly.entity_id
_entity_poly.type
_entity_poly.pdbx_seq_one_letter_code
_entity_poly.pdbx_strand_id
1 'polypeptide(L)'
;MNNITYADDVPKDIYKPSFYYDGEEVRPIPDAEGYYVSESGKVYSTRKGEFKLLKSSLDSRGNYLLVSITIDGLRKRALLHRLVAKAFVSNPDNLPEVNHKDKNKQNCYYTNLEWCT
;
A
#
# COMPACT_ATOMS: atom_id res chain seq x y z
N MET A 1 2.58 23.15 1.47
CA MET A 1 3.04 22.51 0.22
C MET A 1 3.68 21.18 0.51
N ASN A 2 3.35 20.20 -0.30
CA ASN A 2 3.88 18.87 -0.08
C ASN A 2 5.29 18.74 -0.62
N ASN A 3 6.20 18.23 0.19
CA ASN A 3 7.54 17.92 -0.26
C ASN A 3 7.52 16.51 -0.84
N ILE A 4 7.47 16.44 -2.16
CA ILE A 4 7.52 15.16 -2.84
C ILE A 4 8.99 14.85 -3.09
N THR A 5 9.42 13.70 -2.60
CA THR A 5 10.79 13.25 -2.77
C THR A 5 10.82 11.92 -3.51
N TYR A 6 11.92 11.69 -4.22
CA TYR A 6 12.14 10.43 -4.90
C TYR A 6 13.30 9.74 -4.21
N ALA A 7 13.08 8.49 -3.80
CA ALA A 7 14.12 7.71 -3.17
C ALA A 7 15.09 7.19 -4.24
N ASP A 8 16.36 7.57 -4.14
CA ASP A 8 17.35 7.24 -5.17
C ASP A 8 17.69 5.75 -5.22
N ASP A 9 17.48 5.04 -4.11
CA ASP A 9 17.81 3.63 -3.98
C ASP A 9 16.61 2.71 -4.19
N VAL A 10 15.46 3.25 -4.60
CA VAL A 10 14.26 2.45 -4.86
C VAL A 10 14.42 1.69 -6.17
N PRO A 11 14.17 0.38 -6.20
CA PRO A 11 14.19 -0.39 -7.44
C PRO A 11 13.20 0.14 -8.47
N LYS A 12 13.51 -0.04 -9.75
CA LYS A 12 12.71 0.52 -10.84
C LYS A 12 11.26 0.04 -10.83
N ASP A 13 11.00 -1.20 -10.42
CA ASP A 13 9.66 -1.77 -10.42
C ASP A 13 8.74 -1.15 -9.36
N ILE A 14 9.29 -0.43 -8.39
CA ILE A 14 8.49 0.27 -7.39
C ILE A 14 8.84 1.75 -7.26
N TYR A 15 9.68 2.28 -8.16
CA TYR A 15 10.06 3.69 -8.11
C TYR A 15 8.85 4.57 -8.41
N LYS A 16 8.40 5.32 -7.41
CA LYS A 16 7.24 6.21 -7.50
C LYS A 16 7.54 7.50 -6.74
N PRO A 17 6.87 8.61 -7.11
CA PRO A 17 6.91 9.80 -6.27
C PRO A 17 6.43 9.46 -4.86
N SER A 18 7.15 9.93 -3.87
CA SER A 18 6.77 9.69 -2.48
C SER A 18 6.84 10.99 -1.69
N PHE A 19 6.15 11.01 -0.57
CA PHE A 19 6.18 12.13 0.36
C PHE A 19 6.02 11.59 1.77
N TYR A 20 6.29 12.44 2.76
CA TYR A 20 6.13 12.06 4.16
C TYR A 20 4.86 12.69 4.71
N TYR A 21 4.10 11.91 5.45
CA TYR A 21 2.89 12.36 6.09
C TYR A 21 2.75 11.61 7.41
N ASP A 22 2.50 12.34 8.50
CA ASP A 22 2.32 11.75 9.83
C ASP A 22 3.51 10.83 10.21
N GLY A 23 4.72 11.26 9.85
CA GLY A 23 5.95 10.55 10.22
C GLY A 23 6.28 9.33 9.37
N GLU A 24 5.54 9.06 8.32
CA GLU A 24 5.75 7.89 7.45
C GLU A 24 5.91 8.29 6.00
N GLU A 25 6.67 7.50 5.26
CA GLU A 25 6.72 7.63 3.82
C GLU A 25 5.41 7.13 3.24
N VAL A 26 4.85 7.88 2.29
CA VAL A 26 3.58 7.57 1.63
C VAL A 26 3.81 7.54 0.12
N ARG A 27 3.28 6.53 -0.54
CA ARG A 27 3.43 6.34 -1.99
C ARG A 27 2.09 6.11 -2.66
N PRO A 28 1.95 6.53 -3.94
CA PRO A 28 0.76 6.20 -4.70
C PRO A 28 0.58 4.69 -4.81
N ILE A 29 -0.66 4.24 -4.72
CA ILE A 29 -0.97 2.83 -4.93
C ILE A 29 -0.99 2.57 -6.43
N PRO A 30 -0.21 1.60 -6.95
CA PRO A 30 -0.25 1.26 -8.38
C PRO A 30 -1.66 0.89 -8.84
N ASP A 31 -2.06 1.38 -10.02
CA ASP A 31 -3.35 1.11 -10.64
C ASP A 31 -4.57 1.60 -9.87
N ALA A 32 -4.37 2.44 -8.86
CA ALA A 32 -5.45 2.99 -8.05
C ALA A 32 -5.28 4.51 -7.94
N GLU A 33 -5.61 5.20 -9.01
CA GLU A 33 -5.45 6.66 -9.07
C GLU A 33 -6.20 7.35 -7.93
N GLY A 34 -5.53 8.28 -7.27
CA GLY A 34 -6.10 9.04 -6.17
C GLY A 34 -5.99 8.37 -4.82
N TYR A 35 -5.33 7.21 -4.76
CA TYR A 35 -5.11 6.50 -3.50
C TYR A 35 -3.63 6.35 -3.21
N TYR A 36 -3.31 6.40 -1.91
CA TYR A 36 -1.94 6.37 -1.41
C TYR A 36 -1.86 5.43 -0.23
N VAL A 37 -0.68 4.85 0.01
CA VAL A 37 -0.48 3.95 1.13
C VAL A 37 0.82 4.30 1.83
N SER A 38 0.82 4.26 3.17
CA SER A 38 2.02 4.48 3.96
C SER A 38 2.76 3.17 4.20
N GLU A 39 3.99 3.29 4.67
CA GLU A 39 4.84 2.11 4.95
C GLU A 39 4.26 1.17 6.00
N SER A 40 3.38 1.64 6.88
CA SER A 40 2.71 0.79 7.89
C SER A 40 1.34 0.29 7.46
N GLY A 41 0.83 0.75 6.30
CA GLY A 41 -0.46 0.30 5.82
C GLY A 41 -1.62 1.24 6.05
N LYS A 42 -1.36 2.53 6.27
CA LYS A 42 -2.42 3.53 6.29
C LYS A 42 -2.74 3.91 4.85
N VAL A 43 -4.01 3.84 4.47
CA VAL A 43 -4.44 4.15 3.11
C VAL A 43 -5.17 5.49 3.11
N TYR A 44 -4.81 6.34 2.16
CA TYR A 44 -5.37 7.68 2.02
C TYR A 44 -6.02 7.85 0.66
N SER A 45 -7.05 8.69 0.60
CA SER A 45 -7.72 9.03 -0.64
C SER A 45 -7.72 10.54 -0.84
N THR A 46 -7.50 10.97 -2.09
CA THR A 46 -7.66 12.37 -2.49
C THR A 46 -8.87 12.55 -3.39
N ARG A 47 -9.68 11.53 -3.58
CA ARG A 47 -10.74 11.51 -4.60
C ARG A 47 -11.86 12.53 -4.34
N LYS A 48 -12.03 12.97 -3.10
CA LYS A 48 -13.05 13.97 -2.75
C LYS A 48 -12.45 15.35 -2.51
N GLY A 49 -11.26 15.58 -3.04
CA GLY A 49 -10.63 16.90 -2.97
C GLY A 49 -9.81 17.14 -1.70
N GLU A 50 -9.81 16.22 -0.77
CA GLU A 50 -8.99 16.33 0.44
C GLU A 50 -8.24 15.02 0.69
N PHE A 51 -7.11 15.13 1.37
CA PHE A 51 -6.28 13.97 1.71
C PHE A 51 -6.85 13.34 2.98
N LYS A 52 -7.55 12.20 2.80
CA LYS A 52 -8.33 11.60 3.88
C LYS A 52 -7.87 10.18 4.17
N LEU A 53 -7.64 9.89 5.46
CA LEU A 53 -7.34 8.52 5.90
C LEU A 53 -8.59 7.64 5.78
N LEU A 54 -8.44 6.52 5.11
CA LEU A 54 -9.52 5.55 4.96
C LEU A 54 -9.45 4.51 6.08
N LYS A 55 -10.61 4.00 6.44
CA LYS A 55 -10.71 2.99 7.48
C LYS A 55 -10.49 1.60 6.88
N SER A 56 -9.65 0.79 7.54
CA SER A 56 -9.50 -0.61 7.18
C SER A 56 -10.36 -1.47 8.10
N SER A 57 -10.65 -2.69 7.67
CA SER A 57 -11.43 -3.63 8.44
C SER A 57 -10.89 -5.03 8.23
N LEU A 58 -11.21 -5.96 9.13
CA LEU A 58 -10.83 -7.35 8.96
C LEU A 58 -11.76 -8.05 7.99
N ASP A 59 -11.23 -9.07 7.29
CA ASP A 59 -12.07 -9.91 6.44
C ASP A 59 -13.03 -10.74 7.30
N SER A 60 -13.91 -11.51 6.65
CA SER A 60 -14.94 -12.27 7.37
C SER A 60 -14.38 -13.31 8.34
N ARG A 61 -13.14 -13.75 8.13
CA ARG A 61 -12.48 -14.72 9.02
C ARG A 61 -11.62 -14.06 10.08
N GLY A 62 -11.51 -12.72 10.07
CA GLY A 62 -10.67 -11.99 11.01
C GLY A 62 -9.18 -12.15 10.78
N ASN A 63 -8.75 -12.55 9.58
CA ASN A 63 -7.34 -12.81 9.27
C ASN A 63 -6.62 -11.62 8.65
N TYR A 64 -7.18 -11.09 7.56
CA TYR A 64 -6.51 -10.06 6.75
C TYR A 64 -7.23 -8.73 6.83
N LEU A 65 -6.45 -7.65 6.77
CA LEU A 65 -7.02 -6.30 6.69
C LEU A 65 -7.41 -5.98 5.26
N LEU A 66 -8.57 -5.36 5.12
CA LEU A 66 -9.14 -4.94 3.85
C LEU A 66 -9.42 -3.45 3.88
N VAL A 67 -9.35 -2.81 2.71
CA VAL A 67 -9.77 -1.43 2.54
C VAL A 67 -10.59 -1.34 1.25
N SER A 68 -11.63 -0.52 1.27
CA SER A 68 -12.47 -0.31 0.08
C SER A 68 -11.93 0.85 -0.73
N ILE A 69 -11.52 0.57 -1.96
CA ILE A 69 -11.01 1.58 -2.89
C ILE A 69 -11.59 1.33 -4.28
N THR A 70 -11.45 2.33 -5.15
CA THR A 70 -11.87 2.22 -6.54
C THR A 70 -10.66 1.97 -7.41
N ILE A 71 -10.65 0.85 -8.13
CA ILE A 71 -9.59 0.49 -9.07
C ILE A 71 -10.21 0.31 -10.45
N ASP A 72 -9.69 1.02 -11.45
CA ASP A 72 -10.22 0.98 -12.82
C ASP A 72 -11.72 1.24 -12.87
N GLY A 73 -12.20 2.20 -12.06
CA GLY A 73 -13.61 2.58 -12.05
C GLY A 73 -14.51 1.64 -11.26
N LEU A 74 -13.97 0.58 -10.67
CA LEU A 74 -14.75 -0.40 -9.92
C LEU A 74 -14.42 -0.34 -8.44
N ARG A 75 -15.46 -0.34 -7.60
CA ARG A 75 -15.31 -0.37 -6.15
C ARG A 75 -14.90 -1.78 -5.72
N LYS A 76 -13.77 -1.89 -5.03
CA LYS A 76 -13.24 -3.19 -4.60
C LYS A 76 -12.79 -3.14 -3.16
N ARG A 77 -12.86 -4.29 -2.49
CA ARG A 77 -12.24 -4.48 -1.18
C ARG A 77 -10.87 -5.10 -1.43
N ALA A 78 -9.84 -4.30 -1.22
CA ALA A 78 -8.47 -4.71 -1.51
C ALA A 78 -7.77 -5.18 -0.25
N LEU A 79 -6.94 -6.22 -0.39
CA LEU A 79 -6.11 -6.71 0.71
C LEU A 79 -5.01 -5.68 0.99
N LEU A 80 -4.99 -5.17 2.21
CA LEU A 80 -4.09 -4.09 2.59
C LEU A 80 -2.63 -4.46 2.42
N HIS A 81 -2.23 -5.67 2.84
CA HIS A 81 -0.83 -6.09 2.72
C HIS A 81 -0.36 -6.13 1.26
N ARG A 82 -1.26 -6.45 0.32
CA ARG A 82 -0.90 -6.43 -1.09
C ARG A 82 -0.69 -5.01 -1.61
N LEU A 83 -1.48 -4.06 -1.13
CA LEU A 83 -1.30 -2.65 -1.52
C LEU A 83 0.03 -2.12 -1.03
N VAL A 84 0.39 -2.43 0.23
CA VAL A 84 1.69 -2.05 0.78
C VAL A 84 2.82 -2.68 -0.02
N ALA A 85 2.74 -3.97 -0.29
CA ALA A 85 3.78 -4.67 -1.03
C ALA A 85 3.96 -4.11 -2.44
N LYS A 86 2.86 -3.80 -3.12
CA LYS A 86 2.93 -3.22 -4.47
C LYS A 86 3.62 -1.86 -4.48
N ALA A 87 3.47 -1.09 -3.42
CA ALA A 87 4.04 0.26 -3.35
C ALA A 87 5.46 0.29 -2.78
N PHE A 88 5.82 -0.66 -1.93
CA PHE A 88 7.05 -0.58 -1.14
C PHE A 88 8.01 -1.75 -1.31
N VAL A 89 7.58 -2.89 -1.84
CA VAL A 89 8.44 -4.07 -1.92
C VAL A 89 8.68 -4.43 -3.38
N SER A 90 9.96 -4.45 -3.77
CA SER A 90 10.35 -4.78 -5.13
C SER A 90 9.91 -6.20 -5.49
N ASN A 91 9.45 -6.38 -6.74
CA ASN A 91 8.99 -7.68 -7.23
C ASN A 91 9.50 -7.90 -8.66
N PRO A 92 10.83 -8.00 -8.85
CA PRO A 92 11.39 -8.11 -10.20
C PRO A 92 11.02 -9.42 -10.89
N ASP A 93 10.74 -10.47 -10.12
CA ASP A 93 10.37 -11.78 -10.66
C ASP A 93 8.86 -11.94 -10.85
N ASN A 94 8.11 -10.88 -10.58
CA ASN A 94 6.65 -10.87 -10.72
C ASN A 94 5.97 -12.02 -9.99
N LEU A 95 6.36 -12.25 -8.74
CA LEU A 95 5.79 -13.30 -7.92
C LEU A 95 4.37 -12.96 -7.50
N PRO A 96 3.47 -13.96 -7.39
CA PRO A 96 2.03 -13.67 -7.26
C PRO A 96 1.53 -13.45 -5.84
N GLU A 97 2.24 -13.92 -4.81
CA GLU A 97 1.74 -13.89 -3.45
C GLU A 97 2.59 -13.02 -2.55
N VAL A 98 1.99 -12.59 -1.42
CA VAL A 98 2.68 -11.80 -0.41
C VAL A 98 2.61 -12.55 0.92
N ASN A 99 3.78 -12.76 1.53
CA ASN A 99 3.90 -13.44 2.81
C ASN A 99 4.19 -12.43 3.93
N HIS A 100 3.58 -12.65 5.10
CA HIS A 100 3.91 -11.92 6.33
C HIS A 100 5.02 -12.68 7.05
N LYS A 101 6.20 -12.10 7.08
CA LYS A 101 7.40 -12.79 7.60
C LYS A 101 7.24 -13.27 9.04
N ASP A 102 6.57 -12.47 9.87
CA ASP A 102 6.32 -12.81 11.28
C ASP A 102 5.07 -13.67 11.48
N LYS A 103 4.39 -14.04 10.39
CA LYS A 103 3.13 -14.80 10.40
C LYS A 103 1.95 -14.05 11.02
N ASN A 104 2.11 -12.80 11.38
CA ASN A 104 1.01 -11.95 11.84
C ASN A 104 0.36 -11.29 10.63
N LYS A 105 -0.78 -11.81 10.22
CA LYS A 105 -1.48 -11.37 9.01
C LYS A 105 -2.00 -9.94 9.08
N GLN A 106 -1.94 -9.31 10.25
CA GLN A 106 -2.37 -7.94 10.43
C GLN A 106 -1.20 -6.96 10.50
N ASN A 107 0.04 -7.46 10.51
CA ASN A 107 1.23 -6.61 10.49
C ASN A 107 1.60 -6.30 9.05
N CYS A 108 1.07 -5.19 8.53
CA CYS A 108 1.26 -4.79 7.14
C CYS A 108 2.43 -3.82 6.95
N TYR A 109 3.31 -3.68 7.94
CA TYR A 109 4.50 -2.85 7.78
C TYR A 109 5.36 -3.45 6.66
N TYR A 110 5.85 -2.61 5.74
CA TYR A 110 6.43 -3.13 4.50
C TYR A 110 7.64 -4.04 4.71
N THR A 111 8.44 -3.81 5.77
CA THR A 111 9.60 -4.68 6.05
C THR A 111 9.21 -6.08 6.50
N ASN A 112 7.94 -6.26 6.90
CA ASN A 112 7.40 -7.56 7.27
C ASN A 112 6.83 -8.34 6.09
N LEU A 113 6.81 -7.74 4.91
CA LEU A 113 6.18 -8.34 3.72
C LEU A 113 7.24 -8.78 2.73
N GLU A 114 6.95 -9.90 2.04
CA GLU A 114 7.81 -10.36 0.96
C GLU A 114 6.96 -11.02 -0.12
N TRP A 115 7.37 -10.83 -1.38
CA TRP A 115 6.74 -11.53 -2.49
C TRP A 115 7.20 -12.98 -2.52
N CYS A 116 6.29 -13.89 -2.86
CA CYS A 116 6.59 -15.32 -2.89
C CYS A 116 5.70 -16.04 -3.91
N THR A 117 5.98 -17.31 -4.09
CA THR A 117 5.19 -18.17 -4.99
C THR A 117 3.96 -18.72 -4.29
#